data_70705b271082d383aacccbfdc7f4c7bc
#
_entry.id   70705b271082d383aacccbfdc7f4c7bc
#
_cell.length_a   1.000
_cell.length_b   1.000
_cell.length_c   1.000
_cell.angle_alpha   90.00
_cell.angle_beta   90.00
_cell.angle_gamma   90.00
#
_symmetry.space_group_name_H-M   'P 1'
#
loop_
_entity.id
_entity.type
_entity.pdbx_description
1 polymer ?
#
loop_
_entity_poly.entity_id
_entity_poly.type
_entity_poly.pdbx_seq_one_letter_code
_entity_poly.pdbx_strand_id
1 'polypeptide(L)'
;MTINEAMRIYRLPNPTTPEDLECRWSKVLNFGDRILLAGHYYNGAGKPSYFGAVYEHLDDDLSCEGTIGLAAVSEVEFEDDGHAIAWAMQQ
;
A
#
# COMPACT_ATOMS: atom_id res chain seq x y z
N MET A 1 -5.67 -6.69 11.86
CA MET A 1 -5.18 -7.34 10.63
C MET A 1 -3.67 -7.34 10.65
N THR A 2 -3.06 -8.50 10.42
CA THR A 2 -1.61 -8.61 10.31
C THR A 2 -1.17 -8.22 8.90
N ILE A 3 0.13 -7.97 8.75
CA ILE A 3 0.72 -7.69 7.43
C ILE A 3 0.49 -8.87 6.48
N ASN A 4 0.66 -10.10 6.98
CA ASN A 4 0.45 -11.30 6.15
C ASN A 4 -0.99 -11.42 5.69
N GLU A 5 -1.95 -11.11 6.56
CA GLU A 5 -3.36 -11.13 6.17
C GLU A 5 -3.67 -10.08 5.12
N ALA A 6 -3.12 -8.88 5.29
CA ALA A 6 -3.32 -7.79 4.34
C ALA A 6 -2.74 -8.13 2.96
N MET A 7 -1.56 -8.73 2.93
CA MET A 7 -0.93 -9.18 1.67
C MET A 7 -1.84 -10.16 0.93
N ARG A 8 -2.47 -11.07 1.67
CA ARG A 8 -3.34 -12.07 1.09
C ARG A 8 -4.66 -11.46 0.61
N ILE A 9 -5.28 -10.64 1.45
CA ILE A 9 -6.62 -10.08 1.17
C ILE A 9 -6.55 -9.06 0.03
N TYR A 10 -5.60 -8.15 0.10
CA TYR A 10 -5.48 -7.06 -0.88
C TYR A 10 -4.50 -7.36 -1.99
N ARG A 11 -3.86 -8.52 -1.95
CA ARG A 11 -2.86 -8.95 -2.94
C ARG A 11 -1.71 -7.96 -3.09
N LEU A 12 -1.24 -7.49 -1.95
CA LEU A 12 -0.12 -6.55 -1.90
C LEU A 12 1.20 -7.30 -2.02
N PRO A 13 2.06 -6.92 -2.96
CA PRO A 13 3.37 -7.54 -3.07
C PRO A 13 4.29 -7.08 -1.94
N ASN A 14 5.17 -7.96 -1.48
CA ASN A 14 6.13 -7.64 -0.43
C ASN A 14 7.29 -8.65 -0.44
N PRO A 15 8.54 -8.30 -0.82
CA PRO A 15 8.94 -6.94 -1.23
C PRO A 15 8.54 -6.63 -2.67
N THR A 16 8.68 -5.37 -3.04
CA THR A 16 8.33 -4.91 -4.38
C THR A 16 9.14 -3.67 -4.73
N THR A 17 8.82 -3.03 -5.86
CA THR A 17 9.41 -1.75 -6.25
C THR A 17 8.30 -0.73 -6.48
N PRO A 18 8.61 0.58 -6.40
CA PRO A 18 7.60 1.59 -6.69
C PRO A 18 7.00 1.47 -8.10
N GLU A 19 7.81 1.08 -9.07
CA GLU A 19 7.33 0.90 -10.45
C GLU A 19 6.28 -0.20 -10.54
N ASP A 20 6.50 -1.30 -9.83
CA ASP A 20 5.53 -2.40 -9.78
C ASP A 20 4.22 -1.96 -9.15
N LEU A 21 4.30 -1.18 -8.08
CA LEU A 21 3.09 -0.67 -7.44
C LEU A 21 2.32 0.26 -8.37
N GLU A 22 3.03 1.12 -9.10
CA GLU A 22 2.39 2.04 -10.03
C GLU A 22 1.71 1.31 -11.18
N CYS A 23 2.22 0.13 -11.56
CA CYS A 23 1.59 -0.69 -12.58
C CYS A 23 0.30 -1.33 -12.09
N ARG A 24 0.18 -1.59 -10.80
CA ARG A 24 -0.97 -2.30 -10.22
C ARG A 24 -2.01 -1.37 -9.63
N TRP A 25 -1.58 -0.21 -9.12
CA TRP A 25 -2.44 0.69 -8.36
C TRP A 25 -2.37 2.08 -8.96
N SER A 26 -3.52 2.76 -8.99
CA SER A 26 -3.60 4.08 -9.61
C SER A 26 -3.14 5.21 -8.68
N LYS A 27 -3.07 4.95 -7.37
CA LYS A 27 -2.73 6.00 -6.41
C LYS A 27 -1.52 5.57 -5.59
N VAL A 28 -0.34 5.95 -6.06
CA VAL A 28 0.93 5.65 -5.38
C VAL A 28 1.71 6.96 -5.31
N LEU A 29 2.11 7.35 -4.11
CA LEU A 29 2.78 8.64 -3.88
C LEU A 29 4.09 8.44 -3.13
N ASN A 30 5.10 9.19 -3.54
CA ASN A 30 6.34 9.31 -2.77
C ASN A 30 6.13 10.33 -1.66
N PHE A 31 6.47 9.96 -0.44
CA PHE A 31 6.34 10.84 0.72
C PHE A 31 7.57 10.68 1.60
N GLY A 32 8.60 11.48 1.30
CA GLY A 32 9.87 11.37 1.98
C GLY A 32 10.55 10.05 1.67
N ASP A 33 10.84 9.26 2.71
CA ASP A 33 11.44 7.93 2.58
C ASP A 33 10.41 6.81 2.54
N ARG A 34 9.12 7.16 2.37
CA ARG A 34 8.02 6.21 2.33
C ARG A 34 7.28 6.29 1.01
N ILE A 35 6.64 5.17 0.68
CA ILE A 35 5.74 5.10 -0.48
C ILE A 35 4.34 4.87 0.08
N LEU A 36 3.41 5.77 -0.26
CA LEU A 36 2.03 5.68 0.19
C LEU A 36 1.17 5.13 -0.94
N LEU A 37 0.25 4.24 -0.60
CA LEU A 37 -0.62 3.61 -1.58
C LEU A 37 -2.06 3.67 -1.10
N ALA A 38 -2.96 4.06 -1.99
CA ALA A 38 -4.40 3.91 -1.79
C ALA A 38 -4.90 2.92 -2.82
N GLY A 39 -5.27 1.75 -2.35
CA GLY A 39 -5.82 0.71 -3.22
C GLY A 39 -7.32 0.61 -3.06
N HIS A 40 -7.96 -0.07 -4.01
CA HIS A 40 -9.38 -0.31 -3.93
C HIS A 40 -9.70 -1.74 -4.34
N TYR A 41 -10.83 -2.23 -3.85
CA TYR A 41 -11.37 -3.51 -4.27
C TYR A 41 -12.89 -3.43 -4.14
N TYR A 42 -13.57 -4.30 -4.85
CA TYR A 42 -15.03 -4.36 -4.79
C TYR A 42 -15.44 -5.37 -3.73
N ASN A 43 -16.23 -4.89 -2.75
CA ASN A 43 -16.77 -5.77 -1.74
C ASN A 43 -17.96 -6.55 -2.32
N GLY A 44 -18.56 -7.43 -1.51
CA GLY A 44 -19.66 -8.26 -1.96
C GLY A 44 -20.91 -7.52 -2.39
N ALA A 45 -21.03 -6.22 -2.07
CA ALA A 45 -22.15 -5.39 -2.48
C ALA A 45 -21.89 -4.64 -3.78
N GLY A 46 -20.74 -4.85 -4.42
CA GLY A 46 -20.39 -4.20 -5.67
C GLY A 46 -19.92 -2.77 -5.53
N LYS A 47 -19.73 -2.27 -4.31
CA LYS A 47 -19.21 -0.93 -4.07
C LYS A 47 -17.70 -0.98 -3.86
N PRO A 48 -16.95 -0.02 -4.40
CA PRO A 48 -15.52 0.02 -4.13
C PRO A 48 -15.24 0.40 -2.69
N SER A 49 -14.31 -0.29 -2.07
CA SER A 49 -13.78 0.04 -0.77
C SER A 49 -12.31 0.37 -0.93
N TYR A 50 -11.83 1.37 -0.21
CA TYR A 50 -10.46 1.84 -0.32
C TYR A 50 -9.68 1.51 0.94
N PHE A 51 -8.41 1.19 0.77
CA PHE A 51 -7.52 0.93 1.91
C PHE A 51 -6.22 1.69 1.71
N GLY A 52 -5.56 2.04 2.82
CA GLY A 52 -4.26 2.67 2.79
C GLY A 52 -3.17 1.69 3.10
N ALA A 53 -2.02 1.84 2.46
CA ALA A 53 -0.85 1.04 2.75
C ALA A 53 0.39 1.93 2.71
N VAL A 54 1.39 1.56 3.52
CA VAL A 54 2.65 2.28 3.58
C VAL A 54 3.77 1.28 3.33
N TYR A 55 4.64 1.62 2.39
CA TYR A 55 5.87 0.88 2.12
C TYR A 55 7.05 1.70 2.56
N GLU A 56 8.10 1.04 3.01
CA GLU A 56 9.35 1.67 3.40
C GLU A 56 10.50 1.08 2.59
N HIS A 57 11.52 1.88 2.32
CA HIS A 57 12.71 1.40 1.64
C HIS A 57 13.40 0.35 2.49
N LEU A 58 13.79 -0.75 1.86
CA LEU A 58 14.56 -1.78 2.54
C LEU A 58 16.03 -1.40 2.50
N ASP A 59 16.61 -1.26 3.67
CA ASP A 59 17.99 -0.84 3.83
C ASP A 59 18.88 -2.09 3.88
N ASP A 60 19.05 -2.71 2.73
CA ASP A 60 19.81 -3.93 2.58
C ASP A 60 20.80 -3.76 1.45
N ASP A 61 22.09 -3.82 1.77
CA ASP A 61 23.16 -3.66 0.79
C ASP A 61 23.13 -4.72 -0.30
N LEU A 62 22.47 -5.83 -0.06
CA LEU A 62 22.34 -6.92 -1.02
C LEU A 62 21.07 -6.81 -1.86
N SER A 63 20.18 -5.92 -1.51
CA SER A 63 18.92 -5.75 -2.26
C SER A 63 19.15 -4.95 -3.52
N CYS A 64 18.26 -5.12 -4.48
CA CYS A 64 18.22 -4.26 -5.65
C CYS A 64 17.83 -2.86 -5.23
N GLU A 65 18.47 -1.88 -5.84
CA GLU A 65 18.14 -0.49 -5.60
C GLU A 65 16.65 -0.24 -5.85
N GLY A 66 16.00 0.44 -4.92
CA GLY A 66 14.59 0.75 -5.04
C GLY A 66 13.64 -0.27 -4.46
N THR A 67 14.15 -1.35 -3.86
CA THR A 67 13.28 -2.35 -3.22
C THR A 67 12.63 -1.78 -1.98
N ILE A 68 11.33 -2.01 -1.85
CA ILE A 68 10.54 -1.56 -0.72
C ILE A 68 9.76 -2.71 -0.11
N GLY A 69 9.46 -2.60 1.18
CA GLY A 69 8.71 -3.59 1.92
C GLY A 69 7.49 -2.98 2.57
N LEU A 70 6.44 -3.79 2.71
CA LEU A 70 5.18 -3.35 3.30
C LEU A 70 5.36 -3.14 4.81
N ALA A 71 5.06 -1.92 5.28
CA ALA A 71 5.24 -1.52 6.67
C ALA A 71 3.92 -1.45 7.43
N ALA A 72 2.85 -0.96 6.80
CA ALA A 72 1.57 -0.80 7.47
C ALA A 72 0.43 -0.85 6.46
N VAL A 73 -0.71 -1.35 6.92
CA VAL A 73 -1.95 -1.39 6.13
C VAL A 73 -3.10 -0.99 7.05
N SER A 74 -4.03 -0.21 6.53
CA SER A 74 -5.17 0.23 7.34
C SER A 74 -6.06 -0.95 7.73
N GLU A 75 -6.53 -0.92 8.97
CA GLU A 75 -7.48 -1.94 9.45
C GLU A 75 -8.90 -1.60 9.08
N VAL A 76 -9.14 -0.34 8.71
CA VAL A 76 -10.46 0.14 8.31
C VAL A 76 -10.46 0.46 6.83
N GLU A 77 -11.64 0.43 6.24
CA GLU A 77 -11.83 0.78 4.85
C GLU A 77 -12.37 2.20 4.76
N PHE A 78 -12.07 2.86 3.66
CA PHE A 78 -12.45 4.25 3.44
C PHE A 78 -13.37 4.34 2.24
N GLU A 79 -14.10 5.44 2.15
CA GLU A 79 -15.03 5.66 1.05
C GLU A 79 -14.35 6.17 -0.22
N ASP A 80 -13.15 6.75 -0.08
CA ASP A 80 -12.40 7.28 -1.22
C ASP A 80 -10.89 7.14 -0.99
N ASP A 81 -10.14 7.36 -2.06
CA ASP A 81 -8.68 7.26 -2.01
C ASP A 81 -8.03 8.41 -1.24
N GLY A 82 -8.67 9.58 -1.21
CA GLY A 82 -8.15 10.71 -0.45
C GLY A 82 -8.06 10.42 1.04
N HIS A 83 -9.10 9.80 1.60
CA HIS A 83 -9.08 9.40 3.01
C HIS A 83 -8.05 8.30 3.27
N ALA A 84 -7.91 7.36 2.34
CA ALA A 84 -6.92 6.31 2.48
C ALA A 84 -5.49 6.87 2.48
N ILE A 85 -5.20 7.81 1.60
CA ILE A 85 -3.89 8.46 1.55
C ILE A 85 -3.66 9.31 2.81
N ALA A 86 -4.68 10.01 3.29
CA ALA A 86 -4.56 10.79 4.53
C ALA A 86 -4.19 9.90 5.72
N TRP A 87 -4.79 8.72 5.80
CA TRP A 87 -4.42 7.75 6.81
C TRP A 87 -2.95 7.33 6.66
N ALA A 88 -2.54 7.03 5.44
CA ALA A 88 -1.17 6.57 5.18
C ALA A 88 -0.14 7.65 5.54
N MET A 89 -0.44 8.91 5.32
CA MET A 89 0.46 10.02 5.65
C MET A 89 0.72 10.14 7.14
N GLN A 90 -0.15 9.61 7.97
CA GLN A 90 -0.03 9.71 9.43
C GLN A 90 0.72 8.52 10.05
N GLN A 91 1.12 7.55 9.29
CA GLN A 91 1.79 6.36 9.80
C GLN A 91 3.30 6.47 9.93
#